data_932d6321758ee731684cac4e8bbcb8ce
#
_entry.id   932d6321758ee731684cac4e8bbcb8ce
#
_cell.length_a   1.000
_cell.length_b   1.000
_cell.length_c   1.000
_cell.angle_alpha   90.00
_cell.angle_beta   90.00
_cell.angle_gamma   90.00
#
_symmetry.space_group_name_H-M   'P 1'
#
loop_
_entity.id
_entity.type
_entity.pdbx_description
1 polymer ?
#
loop_
_entity_poly.entity_id
_entity_poly.type
_entity_poly.pdbx_seq_one_letter_code
_entity_poly.pdbx_strand_id
1 'polypeptide(L)'
;MNDRRAFLGLAGSAAAGALLFGWRSSAAPSGRFAVSRSPAEWRRILGPERYAILRQGGTQRAYTSPLNKEHRKGMFACAGCAQPLFSSATKFDSGTGWPSFWRPLPRAVATRSDRSLGMVRTEVLCARCGGHLGHVFDDGPRPTGLRYC
;
A
#
# COMPACT_ATOMS: atom_id res chain seq x y z
N MET A 1 -0.66 -74.62 -46.00
CA MET A 1 -0.92 -73.50 -46.93
C MET A 1 -1.21 -72.30 -46.04
N ASN A 2 -0.18 -71.62 -45.71
CA ASN A 2 0.28 -70.27 -46.04
C ASN A 2 -0.76 -69.23 -45.78
N ASP A 3 -0.59 -68.36 -44.80
CA ASP A 3 -0.15 -67.04 -45.10
C ASP A 3 0.31 -66.27 -43.84
N ARG A 4 1.54 -65.75 -43.96
CA ARG A 4 2.16 -64.86 -43.01
C ARG A 4 1.77 -63.45 -43.38
N ARG A 5 1.14 -62.74 -42.51
CA ARG A 5 1.02 -61.29 -42.61
C ARG A 5 1.71 -60.63 -41.41
N ALA A 6 2.82 -60.00 -41.72
CA ALA A 6 3.57 -59.15 -40.79
C ALA A 6 2.81 -57.84 -40.58
N PHE A 7 2.54 -57.50 -39.34
CA PHE A 7 2.11 -56.17 -38.96
C PHE A 7 3.27 -55.38 -38.39
N LEU A 8 3.70 -54.37 -39.13
CA LEU A 8 4.63 -53.33 -38.68
C LEU A 8 3.97 -52.49 -37.60
N GLY A 9 4.46 -52.54 -36.37
CA GLY A 9 4.07 -51.64 -35.30
C GLY A 9 4.78 -50.29 -35.46
N LEU A 10 4.05 -49.21 -35.68
CA LEU A 10 4.55 -47.85 -35.52
C LEU A 10 4.62 -47.53 -34.04
N ALA A 11 5.81 -47.31 -33.54
CA ALA A 11 6.04 -46.71 -32.22
C ALA A 11 5.78 -45.21 -32.30
N GLY A 12 4.64 -44.76 -31.74
CA GLY A 12 4.33 -43.37 -31.55
C GLY A 12 4.98 -42.87 -30.27
N SER A 13 6.03 -42.05 -30.39
CA SER A 13 6.61 -41.34 -29.25
C SER A 13 5.70 -40.18 -28.85
N ALA A 14 5.00 -40.33 -27.72
CA ALA A 14 4.28 -39.25 -27.08
C ALA A 14 5.26 -38.30 -26.32
N ALA A 15 5.59 -37.16 -26.92
CA ALA A 15 6.31 -36.11 -26.24
C ALA A 15 5.37 -35.45 -25.23
N ALA A 16 5.57 -35.68 -23.93
CA ALA A 16 4.90 -34.98 -22.86
C ALA A 16 5.48 -33.57 -22.75
N GLY A 17 4.80 -32.61 -23.34
CA GLY A 17 5.10 -31.19 -23.18
C GLY A 17 4.71 -30.71 -21.78
N ALA A 18 5.67 -30.51 -20.89
CA ALA A 18 5.47 -29.88 -19.61
C ALA A 18 5.18 -28.38 -19.83
N LEU A 19 3.91 -28.00 -19.74
CA LEU A 19 3.52 -26.61 -19.69
C LEU A 19 3.93 -26.03 -18.32
N LEU A 20 5.08 -25.37 -18.28
CA LEU A 20 5.49 -24.53 -17.17
C LEU A 20 4.57 -23.32 -17.15
N PHE A 21 3.50 -23.37 -16.35
CA PHE A 21 2.73 -22.20 -15.96
C PHE A 21 3.63 -21.31 -15.11
N GLY A 22 4.39 -20.43 -15.77
CA GLY A 22 5.07 -19.34 -15.11
C GLY A 22 4.03 -18.44 -14.45
N TRP A 23 3.91 -18.49 -13.15
CA TRP A 23 3.21 -17.48 -12.35
C TRP A 23 3.91 -16.16 -12.58
N ARG A 24 3.41 -15.40 -13.54
CA ARG A 24 3.75 -14.00 -13.66
C ARG A 24 3.09 -13.31 -12.46
N SER A 25 3.89 -13.05 -11.42
CA SER A 25 3.51 -12.09 -10.39
C SER A 25 3.20 -10.77 -11.13
N SER A 26 1.92 -10.44 -11.23
CA SER A 26 1.47 -9.15 -11.74
C SER A 26 2.00 -8.10 -10.77
N ALA A 27 3.16 -7.54 -11.06
CA ALA A 27 3.61 -6.31 -10.43
C ALA A 27 2.52 -5.27 -10.67
N ALA A 28 1.98 -4.70 -9.60
CA ALA A 28 1.02 -3.60 -9.70
C ALA A 28 1.63 -2.51 -10.61
N PRO A 29 0.83 -1.85 -11.47
CA PRO A 29 1.35 -0.93 -12.46
C PRO A 29 2.18 0.16 -11.77
N SER A 30 3.48 0.19 -12.07
CA SER A 30 4.48 1.11 -11.54
C SER A 30 4.33 2.56 -12.04
N GLY A 31 3.26 2.87 -12.78
CA GLY A 31 3.05 4.16 -13.44
C GLY A 31 2.25 5.20 -12.66
N ARG A 32 1.80 4.94 -11.44
CA ARG A 32 0.85 5.82 -10.74
C ARG A 32 1.50 6.83 -9.78
N PHE A 33 2.72 6.59 -9.32
CA PHE A 33 3.42 7.44 -8.36
C PHE A 33 4.82 7.78 -8.83
N ALA A 34 5.25 9.01 -8.59
CA ALA A 34 6.55 9.51 -9.02
C ALA A 34 7.75 8.78 -8.38
N VAL A 35 7.56 8.21 -7.18
CA VAL A 35 8.57 7.40 -6.49
C VAL A 35 8.06 5.97 -6.39
N SER A 36 8.73 5.07 -7.12
CA SER A 36 8.47 3.63 -7.07
C SER A 36 9.78 2.90 -6.74
N ARG A 37 9.71 1.87 -5.92
CA ARG A 37 10.84 1.04 -5.51
C ARG A 37 10.37 -0.41 -5.37
N SER A 38 11.31 -1.34 -5.47
CA SER A 38 11.04 -2.75 -5.21
C SER A 38 10.65 -2.99 -3.74
N PRO A 39 9.93 -4.07 -3.43
CA PRO A 39 9.60 -4.43 -2.04
C PRO A 39 10.85 -4.58 -1.16
N ALA A 40 11.95 -5.08 -1.69
CA ALA A 40 13.21 -5.24 -0.97
C ALA A 40 13.83 -3.88 -0.59
N GLU A 41 13.83 -2.93 -1.53
CA GLU A 41 14.32 -1.56 -1.27
C GLU A 41 13.45 -0.84 -0.24
N TRP A 42 12.11 -0.97 -0.33
CA TRP A 42 11.21 -0.40 0.66
C TRP A 42 11.44 -0.97 2.05
N ARG A 43 11.64 -2.30 2.20
CA ARG A 43 11.96 -2.91 3.50
C ARG A 43 13.26 -2.38 4.07
N ARG A 44 14.30 -2.23 3.24
CA ARG A 44 15.60 -1.71 3.66
C ARG A 44 15.51 -0.26 4.16
N ILE A 45 14.74 0.59 3.47
CA ILE A 45 14.60 2.02 3.80
C ILE A 45 13.71 2.22 5.05
N LEU A 46 12.62 1.50 5.13
CA LEU A 46 11.59 1.73 6.14
C LEU A 46 11.80 0.92 7.42
N GLY A 47 12.51 -0.20 7.33
CA GLY A 47 12.50 -1.20 8.38
C GLY A 47 11.16 -1.96 8.46
N PRO A 48 11.06 -3.00 9.29
CA PRO A 48 9.91 -3.90 9.29
C PRO A 48 8.61 -3.21 9.69
N GLU A 49 8.60 -2.41 10.74
CA GLU A 49 7.39 -1.77 11.27
C GLU A 49 6.80 -0.76 10.28
N ARG A 50 7.61 0.21 9.81
CA ARG A 50 7.14 1.21 8.85
C ARG A 50 6.79 0.61 7.50
N TYR A 51 7.46 -0.47 7.09
CA TYR A 51 7.13 -1.20 5.88
C TYR A 51 5.75 -1.84 5.98
N ALA A 52 5.44 -2.50 7.10
CA ALA A 52 4.12 -3.08 7.34
C ALA A 52 3.01 -2.01 7.24
N ILE A 53 3.24 -0.82 7.78
CA ILE A 53 2.26 0.27 7.73
C ILE A 53 2.17 0.86 6.31
N LEU A 54 3.27 1.41 5.78
CA LEU A 54 3.23 2.20 4.55
C LEU A 54 3.03 1.35 3.28
N ARG A 55 3.43 0.08 3.28
CA ARG A 55 3.43 -0.76 2.07
C ARG A 55 2.48 -1.93 2.12
N GLN A 56 2.03 -2.35 3.31
CA GLN A 56 1.10 -3.46 3.50
C GLN A 56 -0.25 -3.03 4.09
N GLY A 57 -0.47 -1.72 4.30
CA GLY A 57 -1.73 -1.17 4.83
C GLY A 57 -1.95 -1.50 6.31
N GLY A 58 -0.88 -1.76 7.05
CA GLY A 58 -0.95 -2.02 8.48
C GLY A 58 -1.33 -0.77 9.28
N THR A 59 -1.72 -0.98 10.54
CA THR A 59 -2.07 0.08 11.47
C THR A 59 -1.17 0.02 12.69
N GLN A 60 -0.59 1.15 13.08
CA GLN A 60 0.12 1.27 14.34
C GLN A 60 -0.88 1.16 15.51
N ARG A 61 -0.47 0.53 16.62
CA ARG A 61 -1.31 0.46 17.81
C ARG A 61 -1.66 1.87 18.31
N ALA A 62 -2.92 2.08 18.69
CA ALA A 62 -3.38 3.37 19.22
C ALA A 62 -2.55 3.80 20.44
N TYR A 63 -2.32 5.10 20.58
CA TYR A 63 -1.56 5.75 21.64
C TYR A 63 -0.06 5.44 21.71
N THR A 64 0.50 4.69 20.75
CA THR A 64 1.93 4.34 20.74
C THR A 64 2.78 5.25 19.86
N SER A 65 2.18 6.01 18.95
CA SER A 65 2.92 6.90 18.06
C SER A 65 3.57 8.05 18.84
N PRO A 66 4.89 8.27 18.73
CA PRO A 66 5.53 9.47 19.28
C PRO A 66 4.99 10.76 18.66
N LEU A 67 4.43 10.69 17.45
CA LEU A 67 3.84 11.83 16.75
C LEU A 67 2.56 12.35 17.43
N ASN A 68 1.92 11.56 18.31
CA ASN A 68 0.80 12.07 19.12
C ASN A 68 1.24 13.25 19.98
N LYS A 69 2.45 13.17 20.56
CA LYS A 69 3.04 14.17 21.46
C LYS A 69 3.90 15.21 20.74
N GLU A 70 3.96 15.17 19.41
CA GLU A 70 4.72 16.15 18.63
C GLU A 70 3.90 17.44 18.46
N HIS A 71 4.30 18.52 19.13
CA HIS A 71 3.62 19.82 19.14
C HIS A 71 4.47 20.96 18.55
N ARG A 72 5.72 20.69 18.17
CA ARG A 72 6.59 21.70 17.58
C ARG A 72 6.04 22.18 16.24
N LYS A 73 6.25 23.46 15.93
CA LYS A 73 5.91 24.00 14.59
C LYS A 73 6.76 23.33 13.52
N GLY A 74 6.09 22.86 12.45
CA GLY A 74 6.79 22.20 11.36
C GLY A 74 5.87 21.42 10.44
N MET A 75 6.48 20.58 9.61
CA MET A 75 5.79 19.74 8.63
C MET A 75 5.96 18.27 9.00
N PHE A 76 4.89 17.51 8.85
CA PHE A 76 4.91 16.06 8.94
C PHE A 76 5.13 15.51 7.54
N ALA A 77 6.19 14.70 7.38
CA ALA A 77 6.60 14.19 6.09
C ALA A 77 6.40 12.68 5.99
N CYS A 78 6.25 12.18 4.76
CA CYS A 78 6.18 10.75 4.47
C CYS A 78 7.49 10.06 4.83
N ALA A 79 7.44 9.04 5.68
CA ALA A 79 8.63 8.27 6.07
C ALA A 79 9.28 7.52 4.89
N GLY A 80 8.53 7.28 3.80
CA GLY A 80 9.05 6.57 2.63
C GLY A 80 9.77 7.46 1.62
N CYS A 81 9.31 8.70 1.40
CA CYS A 81 9.83 9.54 0.32
C CYS A 81 10.06 11.00 0.71
N ALA A 82 9.95 11.32 2.00
CA ALA A 82 10.14 12.66 2.56
C ALA A 82 9.20 13.75 1.98
N GLN A 83 8.10 13.37 1.28
CA GLN A 83 7.08 14.31 0.82
C GLN A 83 6.45 15.00 2.03
N PRO A 84 6.44 16.34 2.14
CA PRO A 84 5.64 17.06 3.13
C PRO A 84 4.15 16.74 2.94
N LEU A 85 3.46 16.36 4.02
CA LEU A 85 2.09 15.87 3.98
C LEU A 85 1.12 16.77 4.74
N PHE A 86 1.47 17.14 5.96
CA PHE A 86 0.63 17.92 6.86
C PHE A 86 1.45 18.99 7.58
N SER A 87 0.80 20.11 7.88
CA SER A 87 1.36 21.16 8.75
C SER A 87 0.96 20.90 10.20
N SER A 88 1.84 21.22 11.15
CA SER A 88 1.52 21.23 12.57
C SER A 88 0.34 22.16 12.91
N ALA A 89 0.12 23.18 12.10
CA ALA A 89 -1.03 24.10 12.26
C ALA A 89 -2.39 23.43 12.02
N THR A 90 -2.43 22.29 11.35
CA THR A 90 -3.66 21.53 11.10
C THR A 90 -3.80 20.31 12.01
N LYS A 91 -2.82 20.06 12.88
CA LYS A 91 -2.85 18.95 13.83
C LYS A 91 -3.80 19.25 15.00
N PHE A 92 -4.53 18.24 15.43
CA PHE A 92 -5.38 18.31 16.61
C PHE A 92 -5.43 16.96 17.34
N ASP A 93 -5.83 16.98 18.60
CA ASP A 93 -6.09 15.77 19.35
C ASP A 93 -7.52 15.28 19.10
N SER A 94 -7.64 14.14 18.43
CA SER A 94 -8.93 13.52 18.13
C SER A 94 -9.43 12.56 19.21
N GLY A 95 -8.61 12.27 20.22
CA GLY A 95 -8.93 11.27 21.23
C GLY A 95 -8.86 9.82 20.74
N THR A 96 -8.57 9.59 19.43
CA THR A 96 -8.56 8.24 18.84
C THR A 96 -7.27 7.46 19.07
N GLY A 97 -6.22 8.15 19.53
CA GLY A 97 -4.90 7.55 19.78
C GLY A 97 -3.94 7.57 18.61
N TRP A 98 -4.31 8.20 17.48
CA TRP A 98 -3.43 8.42 16.34
C TRP A 98 -3.28 9.91 16.04
N PRO A 99 -2.11 10.33 15.47
CA PRO A 99 -1.92 11.70 15.01
C PRO A 99 -3.00 12.08 14.01
N SER A 100 -3.70 13.20 14.26
CA SER A 100 -4.86 13.61 13.47
C SER A 100 -4.69 15.03 12.96
N PHE A 101 -5.16 15.25 11.72
CA PHE A 101 -5.07 16.54 11.02
C PHE A 101 -6.39 16.84 10.33
N TRP A 102 -6.82 18.11 10.34
CA TRP A 102 -8.06 18.49 9.68
C TRP A 102 -7.88 18.83 8.19
N ARG A 103 -6.63 18.98 7.69
CA ARG A 103 -6.34 19.24 6.27
C ARG A 103 -4.89 18.81 5.93
N PRO A 104 -4.64 18.15 4.79
CA PRO A 104 -3.31 17.96 4.25
C PRO A 104 -2.79 19.22 3.54
N LEU A 105 -1.51 19.23 3.19
CA LEU A 105 -0.93 20.19 2.28
C LEU A 105 -1.50 20.00 0.85
N PRO A 106 -1.54 21.06 0.03
CA PRO A 106 -2.03 20.95 -1.34
C PRO A 106 -1.32 19.86 -2.14
N ARG A 107 -2.07 18.99 -2.79
CA ARG A 107 -1.56 17.87 -3.62
C ARG A 107 -0.64 16.88 -2.90
N ALA A 108 -0.61 16.87 -1.59
CA ALA A 108 0.28 16.01 -0.80
C ALA A 108 -0.23 14.58 -0.66
N VAL A 109 -1.53 14.38 -0.73
CA VAL A 109 -2.18 13.08 -0.57
C VAL A 109 -3.06 12.73 -1.77
N ALA A 110 -3.22 11.42 -1.99
CA ALA A 110 -4.23 10.83 -2.85
C ALA A 110 -5.18 9.98 -2.02
N THR A 111 -6.37 9.70 -2.53
CA THR A 111 -7.35 8.85 -1.84
C THR A 111 -7.81 7.70 -2.73
N ARG A 112 -8.22 6.60 -2.10
CA ARG A 112 -8.91 5.50 -2.77
C ARG A 112 -9.95 4.87 -1.84
N SER A 113 -10.94 4.20 -2.40
CA SER A 113 -11.90 3.41 -1.62
C SER A 113 -11.20 2.19 -1.01
N ASP A 114 -11.36 2.00 0.28
CA ASP A 114 -10.96 0.81 1.03
C ASP A 114 -12.22 0.07 1.48
N ARG A 115 -12.35 -1.19 1.03
CA ARG A 115 -13.48 -2.07 1.36
C ARG A 115 -13.07 -3.26 2.23
N SER A 116 -11.94 -3.17 2.88
CA SER A 116 -11.47 -4.19 3.81
C SER A 116 -12.30 -4.22 5.10
N LEU A 117 -12.20 -5.31 5.83
CA LEU A 117 -12.83 -5.50 7.16
C LEU A 117 -14.36 -5.30 7.16
N GLY A 118 -15.06 -5.52 6.05
CA GLY A 118 -16.51 -5.36 5.95
C GLY A 118 -17.01 -3.90 6.02
N MET A 119 -16.10 -2.92 5.91
CA MET A 119 -16.41 -1.48 5.95
C MET A 119 -16.06 -0.82 4.62
N VAL A 120 -16.69 0.32 4.34
CA VAL A 120 -16.29 1.20 3.23
C VAL A 120 -15.69 2.46 3.83
N ARG A 121 -14.38 2.65 3.61
CA ARG A 121 -13.63 3.80 4.12
C ARG A 121 -12.88 4.49 2.98
N THR A 122 -12.43 5.70 3.20
CA THR A 122 -11.55 6.42 2.28
C THR A 122 -10.12 6.34 2.80
N GLU A 123 -9.30 5.51 2.15
CA GLU A 123 -7.87 5.41 2.44
C GLU A 123 -7.12 6.63 1.91
N VAL A 124 -6.17 7.10 2.68
CA VAL A 124 -5.26 8.21 2.36
C VAL A 124 -3.87 7.67 2.06
N LEU A 125 -3.33 8.07 0.93
CA LEU A 125 -2.01 7.67 0.43
C LEU A 125 -1.13 8.89 0.22
N CYS A 126 0.18 8.71 0.37
CA CYS A 126 1.14 9.71 -0.10
C CYS A 126 1.03 9.88 -1.62
N ALA A 127 0.75 11.10 -2.11
CA ALA A 127 0.59 11.36 -3.55
C ALA A 127 1.87 11.08 -4.34
N ARG A 128 3.05 11.12 -3.71
CA ARG A 128 4.34 10.93 -4.39
C ARG A 128 4.77 9.48 -4.51
N CYS A 129 4.52 8.63 -3.48
CA CYS A 129 5.02 7.26 -3.47
C CYS A 129 3.94 6.18 -3.25
N GLY A 130 2.67 6.59 -3.05
CA GLY A 130 1.57 5.66 -2.79
C GLY A 130 1.64 4.95 -1.44
N GLY A 131 2.47 5.43 -0.50
CA GLY A 131 2.53 4.86 0.84
C GLY A 131 1.22 5.07 1.59
N HIS A 132 0.72 4.02 2.25
CA HIS A 132 -0.44 4.11 3.13
C HIS A 132 -0.18 5.06 4.29
N LEU A 133 -1.07 6.02 4.51
CA LEU A 133 -0.97 7.01 5.58
C LEU A 133 -2.06 6.85 6.64
N GLY A 134 -3.15 6.18 6.31
CA GLY A 134 -4.31 6.02 7.14
C GLY A 134 -5.60 6.24 6.36
N HIS A 135 -6.59 6.84 7.01
CA HIS A 135 -7.92 7.09 6.43
C HIS A 135 -8.37 8.53 6.73
N VAL A 136 -9.35 8.99 5.97
CA VAL A 136 -10.05 10.25 6.22
C VAL A 136 -11.51 9.97 6.60
N PHE A 137 -11.97 10.70 7.61
CA PHE A 137 -13.31 10.64 8.20
C PHE A 137 -13.95 12.03 8.20
N ASP A 138 -15.27 12.09 8.33
CA ASP A 138 -16.09 13.31 8.34
C ASP A 138 -16.45 13.78 9.76
N ASP A 139 -15.71 13.31 10.75
CA ASP A 139 -15.87 13.60 12.17
C ASP A 139 -14.79 14.55 12.73
N GLY A 140 -14.17 15.33 11.86
CA GLY A 140 -13.14 16.29 12.21
C GLY A 140 -13.68 17.67 12.63
N PRO A 141 -12.79 18.57 13.10
CA PRO A 141 -13.16 19.91 13.51
C PRO A 141 -13.35 20.86 12.31
N ARG A 142 -13.99 22.00 12.56
CA ARG A 142 -13.94 23.11 11.61
C ARG A 142 -12.48 23.53 11.34
N PRO A 143 -12.15 24.06 10.14
CA PRO A 143 -13.09 24.52 9.09
C PRO A 143 -13.53 23.44 8.09
N THR A 144 -12.89 22.26 8.07
CA THR A 144 -13.17 21.25 7.04
C THR A 144 -14.21 20.20 7.45
N GLY A 145 -14.35 19.93 8.73
CA GLY A 145 -15.11 18.78 9.23
C GLY A 145 -14.42 17.44 8.99
N LEU A 146 -13.18 17.43 8.49
CA LEU A 146 -12.46 16.22 8.15
C LEU A 146 -11.38 15.88 9.19
N ARG A 147 -11.18 14.58 9.40
CA ARG A 147 -10.09 14.01 10.20
C ARG A 147 -9.27 13.03 9.37
N TYR A 148 -8.06 13.44 9.07
CA TYR A 148 -7.03 12.59 8.50
C TYR A 148 -6.22 11.96 9.63
N CYS A 149 -6.27 10.65 9.76
CA CYS A 149 -5.52 9.99 10.82
C CYS A 149 -4.86 8.69 10.37
#